data_00ca72929fd53c9c1d80b996b1d3ebd8
#
_entry.id   00ca72929fd53c9c1d80b996b1d3ebd8
#
_cell.length_a   1.000
_cell.length_b   1.000
_cell.length_c   1.000
_cell.angle_alpha   90.00
_cell.angle_beta   90.00
_cell.angle_gamma   90.00
#
_symmetry.space_group_name_H-M   'P 1'
#
loop_
_entity.id
_entity.type
_entity.pdbx_description
1 polymer ?
#
loop_
_entity_poly.entity_id
_entity_poly.type
_entity_poly.pdbx_seq_one_letter_code
_entity_poly.pdbx_strand_id
1 'polypeptide(L)'
;VELSSFQLMGMKHSPHVAAITNLTPNHLDYHKDFEEYVQAKTAIYRNQTEEDRLVLNLDDEVTRTLHASGNLFCTSKKQELANGVFLKDDIIYIAEGGVRRELMPAADIRIPGAHNVYNMMMAAAIVQGYASDDDIRAVATTFGGVEHRIEFVREKDGVKYYNDSIASSPTRTIAGLESFQQKVILIAGGYDK
;
A
#
# COMPACT_ATOMS: atom_id res chain seq x y z
N VAL A 1 -3.23 -5.83 -10.85
CA VAL A 1 -4.09 -4.79 -11.45
C VAL A 1 -4.63 -3.89 -10.34
N GLU A 2 -4.55 -2.57 -10.50
CA GLU A 2 -5.20 -1.60 -9.62
C GLU A 2 -6.56 -1.23 -10.22
N LEU A 3 -7.61 -1.26 -9.38
CA LEU A 3 -8.99 -0.99 -9.79
C LEU A 3 -9.57 0.19 -9.00
N SER A 4 -10.20 1.12 -9.72
CA SER A 4 -10.97 2.21 -9.12
C SER A 4 -12.29 1.73 -8.53
N SER A 5 -12.91 2.52 -7.64
CA SER A 5 -14.25 2.23 -7.12
C SER A 5 -15.29 2.10 -8.24
N PHE A 6 -15.17 2.89 -9.30
CA PHE A 6 -16.07 2.86 -10.47
C PHE A 6 -16.01 1.54 -11.22
N GLN A 7 -14.81 0.99 -11.39
CA GLN A 7 -14.63 -0.31 -12.04
C GLN A 7 -15.14 -1.46 -11.18
N LEU A 8 -15.09 -1.32 -9.86
CA LEU A 8 -15.53 -2.33 -8.91
C LEU A 8 -17.04 -2.39 -8.72
N MET A 9 -17.78 -1.29 -8.91
CA MET A 9 -19.24 -1.25 -8.70
C MET A 9 -20.02 -2.28 -9.51
N GLY A 10 -19.55 -2.62 -10.72
CA GLY A 10 -20.18 -3.63 -11.58
C GLY A 10 -19.55 -5.03 -11.51
N MET A 11 -18.62 -5.25 -10.60
CA MET A 11 -17.83 -6.49 -10.54
C MET A 11 -18.70 -7.66 -10.06
N LYS A 12 -18.74 -8.74 -10.86
CA LYS A 12 -19.51 -9.96 -10.56
C LYS A 12 -18.67 -11.12 -10.05
N HIS A 13 -17.35 -11.02 -10.19
CA HIS A 13 -16.40 -12.06 -9.79
C HIS A 13 -15.27 -11.41 -9.00
N SER A 14 -14.80 -12.07 -7.96
CA SER A 14 -13.63 -11.63 -7.20
C SER A 14 -12.38 -12.34 -7.68
N PRO A 15 -11.20 -11.68 -7.65
CA PRO A 15 -9.94 -12.35 -7.93
C PRO A 15 -9.57 -13.32 -6.81
N HIS A 16 -8.74 -14.31 -7.13
CA HIS A 16 -8.23 -15.25 -6.14
C HIS A 16 -7.41 -14.57 -5.03
N VAL A 17 -6.68 -13.51 -5.35
CA VAL A 17 -6.04 -12.63 -4.36
C VAL A 17 -6.55 -11.21 -4.54
N ALA A 18 -7.24 -10.70 -3.55
CA ALA A 18 -7.70 -9.32 -3.46
C ALA A 18 -6.91 -8.57 -2.38
N ALA A 19 -6.73 -7.26 -2.56
CA ALA A 19 -6.08 -6.42 -1.55
C ALA A 19 -6.72 -5.04 -1.45
N ILE A 20 -6.82 -4.52 -0.22
CA ILE A 20 -7.20 -3.14 0.06
C ILE A 20 -6.15 -2.55 1.00
N THR A 21 -5.41 -1.54 0.52
CA THR A 21 -4.28 -0.95 1.26
C THR A 21 -4.72 0.01 2.36
N ASN A 22 -5.66 0.88 2.03
CA ASN A 22 -6.30 1.83 2.93
C ASN A 22 -7.61 2.34 2.31
N LEU A 23 -8.48 2.89 3.16
CA LEU A 23 -9.72 3.54 2.72
C LEU A 23 -9.85 4.88 3.43
N THR A 24 -9.65 5.95 2.68
CA THR A 24 -9.86 7.33 3.13
C THR A 24 -10.89 8.00 2.24
N PRO A 25 -11.65 8.98 2.73
CA PRO A 25 -12.61 9.71 1.91
C PRO A 25 -11.98 10.23 0.62
N ASN A 26 -12.54 9.80 -0.50
CA ASN A 26 -12.11 10.18 -1.84
C ASN A 26 -13.29 10.04 -2.80
N HIS A 27 -13.30 10.82 -3.90
CA HIS A 27 -14.36 10.77 -4.91
C HIS A 27 -15.77 10.97 -4.36
N LEU A 28 -15.93 11.81 -3.31
CA LEU A 28 -17.24 12.15 -2.73
C LEU A 28 -18.06 13.11 -3.60
N ASP A 29 -17.49 13.59 -4.69
CA ASP A 29 -18.17 14.26 -5.79
C ASP A 29 -18.98 13.28 -6.67
N TYR A 30 -18.65 11.99 -6.62
CA TYR A 30 -19.31 10.93 -7.38
C TYR A 30 -20.13 9.98 -6.48
N HIS A 31 -19.52 9.49 -5.39
CA HIS A 31 -20.22 8.65 -4.41
C HIS A 31 -21.08 9.52 -3.50
N LYS A 32 -22.27 9.03 -3.19
CA LYS A 32 -23.21 9.73 -2.31
C LYS A 32 -22.60 10.08 -0.95
N ASP A 33 -21.82 9.15 -0.41
CA ASP A 33 -21.13 9.27 0.87
C ASP A 33 -19.94 8.32 0.95
N PHE A 34 -19.21 8.38 2.06
CA PHE A 34 -18.04 7.51 2.27
C PHE A 34 -18.40 6.03 2.40
N GLU A 35 -19.59 5.73 2.91
CA GLU A 35 -20.05 4.34 3.05
C GLU A 35 -20.26 3.69 1.67
N GLU A 36 -20.89 4.40 0.73
CA GLU A 36 -21.03 3.92 -0.65
C GLU A 36 -19.67 3.71 -1.32
N TYR A 37 -18.70 4.61 -1.09
CA TYR A 37 -17.32 4.43 -1.57
C TYR A 37 -16.68 3.15 -1.00
N VAL A 38 -16.81 2.90 0.31
CA VAL A 38 -16.31 1.67 0.94
C VAL A 38 -17.00 0.44 0.36
N GLN A 39 -18.33 0.46 0.20
CA GLN A 39 -19.09 -0.63 -0.40
C GLN A 39 -18.64 -0.92 -1.84
N ALA A 40 -18.38 0.12 -2.63
CA ALA A 40 -17.84 -0.04 -3.98
C ALA A 40 -16.44 -0.71 -3.97
N LYS A 41 -15.56 -0.29 -3.07
CA LYS A 41 -14.22 -0.87 -2.92
C LYS A 41 -14.24 -2.32 -2.42
N THR A 42 -15.12 -2.65 -1.49
CA THR A 42 -15.24 -4.01 -0.95
C THR A 42 -15.84 -5.00 -1.95
N ALA A 43 -16.42 -4.54 -3.06
CA ALA A 43 -16.87 -5.40 -4.14
C ALA A 43 -15.74 -6.29 -4.71
N ILE A 44 -14.47 -5.87 -4.57
CA ILE A 44 -13.32 -6.64 -5.04
C ILE A 44 -13.25 -8.05 -4.42
N TYR A 45 -13.67 -8.23 -3.19
CA TYR A 45 -13.60 -9.53 -2.48
C TYR A 45 -14.98 -10.11 -2.12
N ARG A 46 -16.08 -9.44 -2.48
CA ARG A 46 -17.44 -9.84 -2.08
C ARG A 46 -17.83 -11.27 -2.48
N ASN A 47 -17.28 -11.76 -3.59
CA ASN A 47 -17.55 -13.10 -4.13
C ASN A 47 -16.37 -14.06 -3.89
N GLN A 48 -15.44 -13.73 -3.00
CA GLN A 48 -14.38 -14.67 -2.61
C GLN A 48 -14.93 -15.83 -1.80
N THR A 49 -14.29 -16.99 -1.94
CA THR A 49 -14.55 -18.24 -1.21
C THR A 49 -13.44 -18.51 -0.19
N GLU A 50 -13.54 -19.59 0.55
CA GLU A 50 -12.52 -20.03 1.52
C GLU A 50 -11.16 -20.36 0.86
N GLU A 51 -11.13 -20.62 -0.45
CA GLU A 51 -9.90 -20.87 -1.22
C GLU A 51 -9.18 -19.60 -1.63
N ASP A 52 -9.85 -18.45 -1.56
CA ASP A 52 -9.34 -17.15 -1.98
C ASP A 52 -8.66 -16.42 -0.83
N ARG A 53 -7.84 -15.42 -1.16
CA ARG A 53 -7.11 -14.62 -0.17
C ARG A 53 -7.52 -13.16 -0.23
N LEU A 54 -7.81 -12.59 0.93
CA LEU A 54 -7.94 -11.15 1.12
C LEU A 54 -6.75 -10.60 1.91
N VAL A 55 -6.10 -9.57 1.35
CA VAL A 55 -5.00 -8.87 2.01
C VAL A 55 -5.50 -7.51 2.51
N LEU A 56 -5.41 -7.26 3.81
CA LEU A 56 -5.84 -6.01 4.45
C LEU A 56 -4.73 -5.41 5.31
N ASN A 57 -4.70 -4.07 5.37
CA ASN A 57 -3.88 -3.33 6.32
C ASN A 57 -4.64 -3.16 7.64
N LEU A 58 -4.21 -3.81 8.72
CA LEU A 58 -4.85 -3.70 10.04
C LEU A 58 -4.57 -2.40 10.78
N ASP A 59 -3.64 -1.58 10.29
CA ASP A 59 -3.33 -0.29 10.90
C ASP A 59 -4.24 0.84 10.39
N ASP A 60 -4.99 0.59 9.30
CA ASP A 60 -6.00 1.50 8.78
C ASP A 60 -7.34 1.29 9.49
N GLU A 61 -7.99 2.40 9.89
CA GLU A 61 -9.18 2.37 10.73
C GLU A 61 -10.39 1.71 10.06
N VAL A 62 -10.47 1.78 8.74
CA VAL A 62 -11.58 1.21 7.98
C VAL A 62 -11.27 -0.22 7.59
N THR A 63 -10.10 -0.47 6.98
CA THR A 63 -9.79 -1.82 6.49
C THR A 63 -9.71 -2.86 7.60
N ARG A 64 -9.30 -2.50 8.82
CA ARG A 64 -9.29 -3.41 9.98
C ARG A 64 -10.67 -3.91 10.41
N THR A 65 -11.74 -3.23 10.01
CA THR A 65 -13.13 -3.63 10.30
C THR A 65 -13.76 -4.49 9.22
N LEU A 66 -13.07 -4.68 8.10
CA LEU A 66 -13.58 -5.47 6.99
C LEU A 66 -13.45 -6.96 7.27
N HIS A 67 -14.42 -7.72 6.82
CA HIS A 67 -14.49 -9.17 6.96
C HIS A 67 -14.71 -9.81 5.60
N ALA A 68 -14.11 -10.99 5.39
CA ALA A 68 -14.28 -11.77 4.18
C ALA A 68 -14.52 -13.25 4.51
N SER A 69 -15.08 -13.97 3.56
CA SER A 69 -15.23 -15.43 3.62
C SER A 69 -13.93 -16.18 3.33
N GLY A 70 -13.00 -15.52 2.62
CA GLY A 70 -11.70 -16.09 2.24
C GLY A 70 -10.64 -16.04 3.35
N ASN A 71 -9.48 -16.58 3.05
CA ASN A 71 -8.32 -16.52 3.94
C ASN A 71 -7.84 -15.09 4.11
N LEU A 72 -7.86 -14.60 5.34
CA LEU A 72 -7.37 -13.27 5.68
C LEU A 72 -5.86 -13.32 5.94
N PHE A 73 -5.10 -12.54 5.15
CA PHE A 73 -3.65 -12.40 5.26
C PHE A 73 -3.30 -10.93 5.39
N CYS A 74 -3.05 -10.47 6.62
CA CYS A 74 -3.01 -9.06 6.94
C CYS A 74 -1.62 -8.46 6.90
N THR A 75 -1.55 -7.12 6.92
CA THR A 75 -0.31 -6.39 7.18
C THR A 75 -0.46 -5.48 8.40
N SER A 76 0.62 -5.31 9.18
CA SER A 76 0.66 -4.36 10.29
C SER A 76 2.09 -3.92 10.62
N LYS A 77 2.26 -2.62 10.91
CA LYS A 77 3.49 -2.07 11.52
C LYS A 77 3.38 -1.92 13.03
N LYS A 78 2.19 -2.15 13.60
CA LYS A 78 1.89 -1.88 15.00
C LYS A 78 1.80 -3.13 15.86
N GLN A 79 1.63 -4.31 15.24
CA GLN A 79 1.45 -5.57 15.96
C GLN A 79 1.99 -6.76 15.17
N GLU A 80 2.42 -7.80 15.89
CA GLU A 80 2.77 -9.09 15.31
C GLU A 80 1.51 -9.83 14.86
N LEU A 81 1.62 -10.60 13.78
CA LEU A 81 0.52 -11.33 13.17
C LEU A 81 0.81 -12.83 13.16
N ALA A 82 -0.24 -13.65 13.32
CA ALA A 82 -0.14 -15.10 13.14
C ALA A 82 -0.20 -15.49 11.64
N ASN A 83 -0.91 -14.69 10.83
CA ASN A 83 -0.98 -14.84 9.36
C ASN A 83 -0.88 -13.47 8.72
N GLY A 84 0.23 -13.21 8.02
CA GLY A 84 0.43 -11.93 7.36
C GLY A 84 1.88 -11.47 7.33
N VAL A 85 2.06 -10.20 7.01
CA VAL A 85 3.36 -9.52 6.96
C VAL A 85 3.36 -8.40 7.98
N PHE A 86 4.34 -8.37 8.88
CA PHE A 86 4.40 -7.34 9.91
C PHE A 86 5.82 -6.81 10.12
N LEU A 87 5.88 -5.59 10.66
CA LEU A 87 7.13 -4.94 11.05
C LEU A 87 7.35 -5.10 12.55
N LYS A 88 8.54 -5.54 12.94
CA LYS A 88 9.00 -5.57 14.32
C LYS A 88 10.49 -5.26 14.38
N ASP A 89 10.88 -4.36 15.28
CA ASP A 89 12.29 -3.96 15.48
C ASP A 89 12.98 -3.61 14.15
N ASP A 90 12.29 -2.85 13.28
CA ASP A 90 12.71 -2.45 11.92
C ASP A 90 12.98 -3.61 10.95
N ILE A 91 12.53 -4.82 11.27
CA ILE A 91 12.60 -6.00 10.41
C ILE A 91 11.18 -6.38 9.95
N ILE A 92 11.05 -6.68 8.67
CA ILE A 92 9.81 -7.21 8.07
C ILE A 92 9.80 -8.72 8.21
N TYR A 93 8.74 -9.25 8.78
CA TYR A 93 8.48 -10.67 8.95
C TYR A 93 7.28 -11.12 8.12
N ILE A 94 7.31 -12.39 7.69
CA ILE A 94 6.15 -13.09 7.15
C ILE A 94 5.78 -14.19 8.17
N ALA A 95 4.50 -14.30 8.51
CA ALA A 95 3.99 -15.34 9.38
C ALA A 95 2.84 -16.13 8.71
N GLU A 96 2.85 -17.44 8.90
CA GLU A 96 1.79 -18.36 8.47
C GLU A 96 1.55 -19.40 9.56
N GLY A 97 0.29 -19.53 10.00
CA GLY A 97 -0.07 -20.48 11.07
C GLY A 97 0.67 -20.23 12.39
N GLY A 98 1.05 -18.99 12.67
CA GLY A 98 1.83 -18.63 13.86
C GLY A 98 3.34 -18.86 13.74
N VAL A 99 3.82 -19.47 12.66
CA VAL A 99 5.26 -19.62 12.37
C VAL A 99 5.74 -18.40 11.59
N ARG A 100 6.68 -17.67 12.17
CA ARG A 100 7.24 -16.47 11.52
C ARG A 100 8.64 -16.74 10.96
N ARG A 101 8.95 -16.04 9.87
CA ARG A 101 10.29 -15.95 9.30
C ARG A 101 10.65 -14.51 8.99
N GLU A 102 11.91 -14.18 9.10
CA GLU A 102 12.44 -12.89 8.71
C GLU A 102 12.45 -12.78 7.18
N LEU A 103 11.92 -11.69 6.65
CA LEU A 103 12.01 -11.38 5.24
C LEU A 103 13.22 -10.47 4.98
N MET A 104 13.25 -9.27 5.56
CA MET A 104 14.31 -8.29 5.35
C MET A 104 14.23 -7.11 6.32
N PRO A 105 15.34 -6.38 6.55
CA PRO A 105 15.28 -5.08 7.21
C PRO A 105 14.47 -4.06 6.39
N ALA A 106 13.65 -3.27 7.04
CA ALA A 106 12.87 -2.21 6.36
C ALA A 106 13.77 -1.12 5.76
N ALA A 107 14.96 -0.92 6.33
CA ALA A 107 15.95 0.04 5.83
C ALA A 107 16.52 -0.32 4.45
N ASP A 108 16.43 -1.59 4.03
CA ASP A 108 16.92 -2.07 2.73
C ASP A 108 15.95 -1.76 1.58
N ILE A 109 14.75 -1.28 1.89
CA ILE A 109 13.80 -0.84 0.86
C ILE A 109 14.35 0.41 0.16
N ARG A 110 14.58 0.32 -1.13
CA ARG A 110 15.22 1.37 -1.93
C ARG A 110 14.42 2.67 -2.00
N ILE A 111 13.09 2.58 -2.12
CA ILE A 111 12.23 3.76 -2.20
C ILE A 111 11.99 4.33 -0.79
N PRO A 112 12.27 5.63 -0.56
CA PRO A 112 12.18 6.22 0.77
C PRO A 112 10.73 6.40 1.23
N GLY A 113 10.56 6.50 2.56
CA GLY A 113 9.29 6.88 3.20
C GLY A 113 8.58 5.74 3.91
N ALA A 114 8.00 6.07 5.07
CA ALA A 114 7.30 5.11 5.92
C ALA A 114 6.09 4.46 5.23
N HIS A 115 5.44 5.17 4.30
CA HIS A 115 4.34 4.64 3.50
C HIS A 115 4.82 3.57 2.51
N ASN A 116 6.07 3.64 2.02
CA ASN A 116 6.63 2.63 1.13
C ASN A 116 6.98 1.33 1.86
N VAL A 117 7.24 1.38 3.16
CA VAL A 117 7.31 0.17 3.98
C VAL A 117 5.97 -0.56 3.99
N TYR A 118 4.84 0.17 4.17
CA TYR A 118 3.50 -0.44 4.03
C TYR A 118 3.26 -1.00 2.64
N ASN A 119 3.59 -0.24 1.60
CA ASN A 119 3.41 -0.70 0.22
C ASN A 119 4.20 -1.99 -0.04
N MET A 120 5.43 -2.08 0.45
CA MET A 120 6.27 -3.28 0.32
C MET A 120 5.69 -4.47 1.09
N MET A 121 5.24 -4.25 2.33
CA MET A 121 4.59 -5.28 3.13
C MET A 121 3.31 -5.79 2.46
N MET A 122 2.48 -4.90 1.91
CA MET A 122 1.29 -5.26 1.14
C MET A 122 1.65 -6.05 -0.11
N ALA A 123 2.67 -5.61 -0.86
CA ALA A 123 3.15 -6.33 -2.04
C ALA A 123 3.63 -7.74 -1.67
N ALA A 124 4.44 -7.88 -0.61
CA ALA A 124 4.91 -9.17 -0.11
C ALA A 124 3.73 -10.08 0.29
N ALA A 125 2.70 -9.55 0.97
CA ALA A 125 1.51 -10.30 1.36
C ALA A 125 0.67 -10.77 0.15
N ILE A 126 0.57 -9.94 -0.90
CA ILE A 126 -0.17 -10.26 -2.12
C ILE A 126 0.49 -11.40 -2.89
N VAL A 127 1.84 -11.36 -3.00
CA VAL A 127 2.59 -12.34 -3.81
C VAL A 127 3.01 -13.58 -3.01
N GLN A 128 2.65 -13.68 -1.74
CA GLN A 128 2.95 -14.84 -0.91
C GLN A 128 2.42 -16.13 -1.54
N GLY A 129 3.31 -17.11 -1.77
CA GLY A 129 3.00 -18.35 -2.45
C GLY A 129 3.17 -18.31 -3.99
N TYR A 130 3.40 -17.11 -4.56
CA TYR A 130 3.68 -16.90 -6.00
C TYR A 130 5.12 -16.49 -6.28
N ALA A 131 5.78 -15.84 -5.34
CA ALA A 131 7.16 -15.40 -5.44
C ALA A 131 7.96 -15.92 -4.24
N SER A 132 9.24 -16.17 -4.42
CA SER A 132 10.15 -16.50 -3.34
C SER A 132 10.49 -15.28 -2.50
N ASP A 133 10.98 -15.49 -1.27
CA ASP A 133 11.48 -14.39 -0.42
C ASP A 133 12.65 -13.64 -1.10
N ASP A 134 13.48 -14.34 -1.88
CA ASP A 134 14.57 -13.72 -2.64
C ASP A 134 14.07 -12.81 -3.76
N ASP A 135 13.01 -13.20 -4.46
CA ASP A 135 12.36 -12.34 -5.48
C ASP A 135 11.80 -11.08 -4.83
N ILE A 136 11.13 -11.22 -3.68
CA ILE A 136 10.57 -10.10 -2.94
C ILE A 136 11.68 -9.15 -2.50
N ARG A 137 12.79 -9.66 -1.93
CA ARG A 137 13.97 -8.86 -1.54
C ARG A 137 14.61 -8.17 -2.74
N ALA A 138 14.76 -8.89 -3.85
CA ALA A 138 15.33 -8.33 -5.08
C ALA A 138 14.52 -7.11 -5.57
N VAL A 139 13.19 -7.22 -5.60
CA VAL A 139 12.31 -6.09 -5.96
C VAL A 139 12.45 -4.95 -4.94
N ALA A 140 12.37 -5.23 -3.65
CA ALA A 140 12.44 -4.21 -2.60
C ALA A 140 13.72 -3.38 -2.66
N THR A 141 14.85 -4.02 -2.94
CA THR A 141 16.19 -3.39 -2.96
C THR A 141 16.54 -2.72 -4.31
N THR A 142 15.85 -3.06 -5.39
CA THR A 142 16.16 -2.55 -6.73
C THR A 142 15.08 -1.63 -7.31
N PHE A 143 13.83 -1.76 -6.89
CA PHE A 143 12.74 -0.94 -7.41
C PHE A 143 12.94 0.54 -7.06
N GLY A 144 13.12 1.37 -8.08
CA GLY A 144 13.45 2.79 -7.94
C GLY A 144 12.24 3.71 -7.76
N GLY A 145 11.03 3.17 -7.69
CA GLY A 145 9.79 3.95 -7.63
C GLY A 145 9.08 4.06 -8.98
N VAL A 146 8.01 4.84 -9.00
CA VAL A 146 7.21 5.13 -10.20
C VAL A 146 7.51 6.55 -10.63
N GLU A 147 7.57 6.81 -11.93
CA GLU A 147 7.70 8.14 -12.48
C GLU A 147 6.67 9.10 -11.85
N HIS A 148 7.10 10.33 -11.62
CA HIS A 148 6.29 11.40 -11.02
C HIS A 148 5.86 11.18 -9.56
N ARG A 149 6.39 10.15 -8.85
CA ARG A 149 6.12 9.90 -7.43
C ARG A 149 7.43 9.94 -6.64
N ILE A 150 7.73 11.10 -6.03
CA ILE A 150 9.00 11.39 -5.34
C ILE A 150 10.20 10.96 -6.19
N GLU A 151 10.06 11.10 -7.48
CA GLU A 151 11.04 10.70 -8.48
C GLU A 151 12.28 11.57 -8.38
N PHE A 152 13.44 10.98 -8.14
CA PHE A 152 14.70 11.71 -8.19
C PHE A 152 15.00 12.11 -9.64
N VAL A 153 15.01 13.41 -9.92
CA VAL A 153 15.24 13.95 -11.29
C VAL A 153 16.72 14.18 -11.52
N ARG A 154 17.37 14.93 -10.62
CA ARG A 154 18.80 15.26 -10.74
C ARG A 154 19.33 15.88 -9.45
N GLU A 155 20.67 15.97 -9.37
CA GLU A 155 21.38 16.83 -8.45
C GLU A 155 22.11 17.93 -9.22
N LYS A 156 22.00 19.18 -8.77
CA LYS A 156 22.72 20.32 -9.32
C LYS A 156 23.18 21.21 -8.17
N ASP A 157 24.48 21.53 -8.15
CA ASP A 157 25.11 22.39 -7.15
C ASP A 157 24.83 21.95 -5.70
N GLY A 158 24.80 20.61 -5.45
CA GLY A 158 24.50 20.01 -4.16
C GLY A 158 23.01 20.00 -3.80
N VAL A 159 22.12 20.50 -4.66
CA VAL A 159 20.67 20.48 -4.46
C VAL A 159 20.05 19.33 -5.24
N LYS A 160 19.30 18.46 -4.55
CA LYS A 160 18.55 17.35 -5.15
C LYS A 160 17.15 17.81 -5.54
N TYR A 161 16.76 17.49 -6.76
CA TYR A 161 15.45 17.80 -7.33
C TYR A 161 14.61 16.54 -7.45
N TYR A 162 13.38 16.60 -6.95
CA TYR A 162 12.42 15.51 -7.00
C TYR A 162 11.13 15.95 -7.69
N ASN A 163 10.53 15.05 -8.45
CA ASN A 163 9.25 15.24 -9.11
C ASN A 163 8.18 14.39 -8.39
N ASP A 164 7.16 15.05 -7.85
CA ASP A 164 6.02 14.42 -7.18
C ASP A 164 4.70 14.95 -7.77
N SER A 165 4.68 15.22 -9.07
CA SER A 165 3.53 15.85 -9.75
C SER A 165 2.26 14.99 -9.74
N ILE A 166 2.36 13.67 -9.43
CA ILE A 166 1.21 12.79 -9.25
C ILE A 166 0.48 13.04 -7.92
N ALA A 167 1.11 13.73 -6.96
CA ALA A 167 0.52 14.08 -5.66
C ALA A 167 -0.47 15.25 -5.82
N SER A 168 -1.61 15.00 -6.45
CA SER A 168 -2.63 15.99 -6.78
C SER A 168 -3.62 16.28 -5.63
N SER A 169 -3.31 15.89 -4.39
CA SER A 169 -4.13 16.20 -3.21
C SER A 169 -3.24 16.57 -2.01
N PRO A 170 -3.74 17.39 -1.06
CA PRO A 170 -2.97 17.77 0.12
C PRO A 170 -2.42 16.58 0.91
N THR A 171 -3.23 15.54 1.10
CA THR A 171 -2.83 14.32 1.84
C THR A 171 -1.64 13.61 1.18
N ARG A 172 -1.64 13.50 -0.15
CA ARG A 172 -0.54 12.89 -0.90
C ARG A 172 0.72 13.74 -0.84
N THR A 173 0.59 15.06 -0.99
CA THR A 173 1.71 16.00 -0.88
C THR A 173 2.34 15.96 0.51
N ILE A 174 1.54 15.94 1.58
CA ILE A 174 2.03 15.81 2.96
C ILE A 174 2.81 14.51 3.13
N ALA A 175 2.25 13.38 2.71
CA ALA A 175 2.95 12.09 2.78
C ALA A 175 4.27 12.09 2.01
N GLY A 176 4.32 12.77 0.85
CA GLY A 176 5.54 12.97 0.07
C GLY A 176 6.58 13.80 0.85
N LEU A 177 6.17 14.91 1.45
CA LEU A 177 7.06 15.77 2.25
C LEU A 177 7.60 15.06 3.49
N GLU A 178 6.79 14.25 4.17
CA GLU A 178 7.18 13.46 5.34
C GLU A 178 8.18 12.33 5.01
N SER A 179 8.38 12.02 3.74
CA SER A 179 9.39 11.04 3.31
C SER A 179 10.83 11.57 3.42
N PHE A 180 11.00 12.87 3.60
CA PHE A 180 12.31 13.49 3.72
C PHE A 180 12.66 13.74 5.19
N GLN A 181 13.86 13.33 5.60
CA GLN A 181 14.37 13.60 6.96
C GLN A 181 14.81 15.05 7.15
N GLN A 182 15.02 15.78 6.09
CA GLN A 182 15.50 17.18 6.09
C GLN A 182 14.42 18.11 5.53
N LYS A 183 14.55 19.39 5.82
CA LYS A 183 13.68 20.43 5.24
C LYS A 183 13.86 20.47 3.73
N VAL A 184 12.73 20.56 3.02
CA VAL A 184 12.67 20.69 1.57
C VAL A 184 12.03 22.00 1.15
N ILE A 185 12.32 22.47 -0.04
CA ILE A 185 11.65 23.59 -0.69
C ILE A 185 10.55 22.98 -1.58
N LEU A 186 9.30 23.22 -1.21
CA LEU A 186 8.15 22.80 -2.01
C LEU A 186 7.88 23.81 -3.12
N ILE A 187 7.83 23.33 -4.36
CA ILE A 187 7.30 24.09 -5.50
C ILE A 187 5.96 23.43 -5.84
N ALA A 188 4.88 24.14 -5.55
CA ALA A 188 3.52 23.67 -5.79
C ALA A 188 2.75 24.67 -6.64
N GLY A 189 1.83 24.16 -7.46
CA GLY A 189 0.96 24.94 -8.30
C GLY A 189 0.06 24.05 -9.11
N GLY A 190 -0.99 24.61 -9.66
CA GLY A 190 -1.95 23.88 -10.47
C GLY A 190 -3.29 24.60 -10.50
N TYR A 191 -4.26 23.94 -11.10
CA TYR A 191 -5.64 24.41 -11.16
C TYR A 191 -6.43 23.78 -10.02
N ASP A 192 -7.23 24.59 -9.33
CA ASP A 192 -8.18 24.13 -8.33
C ASP A 192 -9.34 23.41 -9.04
N LYS A 193 -9.60 22.16 -8.67
CA LYS A 193 -10.61 21.30 -9.29
C LYS A 193 -11.90 21.31 -8.48
#